data_5355737d9989b75ec114afcf247abbbf
#
_entry.id   5355737d9989b75ec114afcf247abbbf
#
_cell.length_a   1.000
_cell.length_b   1.000
_cell.length_c   1.000
_cell.angle_alpha   90.00
_cell.angle_beta   90.00
_cell.angle_gamma   90.00
#
_symmetry.space_group_name_H-M   'P 1'
#
loop_
_entity.id
_entity.type
_entity.pdbx_description
1 polymer ?
#
loop_
_entity_poly.entity_id
_entity_poly.type
_entity_poly.pdbx_seq_one_letter_code
_entity_poly.pdbx_strand_id
1 'polypeptide(L)'
;MSARLAVLLIGVVVTVPALGQTYDILLKGGHVIDPANEIDAVMDVAISGDKIARVAASIPGDQAKRTINAAGYIVTPGLIDLHAHVFGYGGSLWPDDTQLTTGATTVVDCGGSGWRTFDTFKETVIDRTRTRVFSFINIVGKGMVGSAAENDVDDMSPEKTAAKMAEYPDLIVGIKTAHFAHKGYTALERAVEAGRLSDNPVIIDMRITTEYDRTTQRIFEIMRPGDLRTHSYSDHQVEILNRSTRKVQPFTREARQRGILFDVGHGNGSFVFPVAADAMKDDFPPDTISTDLHNGSIFTTKSDMPNVISKFLHFGMTLPDAIEKSTVRPAKVIRKFPELGTLGEGRVADIAVFKLRKGVFGFTDAPQRRLMATKKLEAVLTIRAGRLVFDQDGLAFPEWQTAGDYEVIPIP
;
A
#
# COMPACT_ATOMS: atom_id res chain seq x y z
N MET A 1 31.42 -56.04 64.67
CA MET A 1 30.19 -55.97 63.79
C MET A 1 30.02 -54.50 63.38
N SER A 2 30.47 -54.14 62.19
CA SER A 2 30.32 -52.74 61.68
C SER A 2 29.19 -52.69 60.67
N ALA A 3 28.11 -51.97 61.00
CA ALA A 3 27.01 -51.73 60.11
C ALA A 3 27.37 -50.59 59.12
N ARG A 4 27.37 -50.85 57.81
CA ARG A 4 27.53 -49.86 56.76
C ARG A 4 26.16 -49.29 56.40
N LEU A 5 25.94 -48.00 56.61
CA LEU A 5 24.77 -47.28 56.24
C LEU A 5 24.93 -46.92 54.76
N ALA A 6 24.02 -47.43 53.89
CA ALA A 6 23.96 -47.05 52.49
C ALA A 6 22.97 -45.87 52.37
N VAL A 7 23.49 -44.72 51.92
CA VAL A 7 22.66 -43.52 51.57
C VAL A 7 22.23 -43.64 50.14
N LEU A 8 20.93 -43.79 49.92
CA LEU A 8 20.29 -43.82 48.62
C LEU A 8 20.03 -42.36 48.21
N LEU A 9 20.77 -41.83 47.25
CA LEU A 9 20.47 -40.53 46.61
C LEU A 9 19.39 -40.73 45.57
N ILE A 10 18.18 -40.26 45.86
CA ILE A 10 17.07 -40.18 44.88
C ILE A 10 17.26 -38.89 44.11
N GLY A 11 17.74 -38.97 42.87
CA GLY A 11 17.80 -37.85 41.94
C GLY A 11 16.37 -37.50 41.47
N VAL A 12 15.86 -36.35 41.88
CA VAL A 12 14.63 -35.79 41.32
C VAL A 12 14.95 -35.26 39.93
N VAL A 13 14.52 -35.98 38.88
CA VAL A 13 14.53 -35.47 37.50
C VAL A 13 13.36 -34.51 37.39
N VAL A 14 13.64 -33.20 37.44
CA VAL A 14 12.68 -32.17 37.10
C VAL A 14 12.56 -32.17 35.58
N THR A 15 11.52 -32.82 35.05
CA THR A 15 11.09 -32.66 33.65
C THR A 15 10.52 -31.28 33.50
N VAL A 16 11.30 -30.36 32.94
CA VAL A 16 10.73 -29.08 32.43
C VAL A 16 9.83 -29.45 31.27
N PRO A 17 8.51 -29.13 31.31
CA PRO A 17 7.66 -29.37 30.17
C PRO A 17 8.24 -28.60 28.98
N ALA A 18 8.45 -29.27 27.85
CA ALA A 18 8.77 -28.62 26.60
C ALA A 18 7.63 -27.63 26.33
N LEU A 19 7.94 -26.33 26.36
CA LEU A 19 7.00 -25.31 25.96
C LEU A 19 6.66 -25.60 24.50
N GLY A 20 5.42 -26.06 24.25
CA GLY A 20 4.94 -26.36 22.90
C GLY A 20 5.13 -25.12 22.00
N GLN A 21 5.30 -25.35 20.73
CA GLN A 21 5.41 -24.27 19.74
C GLN A 21 4.20 -23.36 19.82
N THR A 22 4.42 -22.11 20.26
CA THR A 22 3.36 -21.13 20.54
C THR A 22 3.00 -20.32 19.30
N TYR A 23 3.98 -20.19 18.37
CA TYR A 23 3.85 -19.38 17.17
C TYR A 23 3.86 -20.23 15.90
N ASP A 24 3.15 -19.80 14.88
CA ASP A 24 3.18 -20.46 13.57
C ASP A 24 4.42 -20.06 12.78
N ILE A 25 4.74 -18.77 12.76
CA ILE A 25 5.89 -18.20 12.06
C ILE A 25 6.63 -17.22 13.00
N LEU A 26 7.94 -17.25 12.95
CA LEU A 26 8.83 -16.29 13.59
C LEU A 26 9.78 -15.70 12.54
N LEU A 27 9.68 -14.39 12.28
CA LEU A 27 10.69 -13.63 11.56
C LEU A 27 11.77 -13.18 12.56
N LYS A 28 12.99 -13.68 12.40
CA LYS A 28 14.04 -13.51 13.41
C LYS A 28 15.13 -12.56 12.97
N GLY A 29 15.43 -11.55 13.80
CA GLY A 29 16.60 -10.66 13.63
C GLY A 29 16.48 -9.66 12.48
N GLY A 30 15.26 -9.38 11.99
CA GLY A 30 15.02 -8.39 10.95
C GLY A 30 15.13 -6.96 11.48
N HIS A 31 15.50 -6.01 10.62
CA HIS A 31 15.38 -4.59 10.92
C HIS A 31 13.92 -4.17 10.76
N VAL A 32 13.17 -4.13 11.87
CA VAL A 32 11.76 -3.79 11.89
C VAL A 32 11.58 -2.28 11.79
N ILE A 33 10.79 -1.84 10.82
CA ILE A 33 10.33 -0.46 10.67
C ILE A 33 8.81 -0.47 10.76
N ASP A 34 8.28 -0.04 11.91
CA ASP A 34 6.85 0.12 12.16
C ASP A 34 6.58 1.52 12.72
N PRO A 35 6.29 2.51 11.87
CA PRO A 35 6.10 3.88 12.29
C PRO A 35 4.92 4.09 13.25
N ALA A 36 3.92 3.21 13.20
CA ALA A 36 2.76 3.28 14.10
C ALA A 36 3.14 3.02 15.58
N ASN A 37 4.18 2.22 15.82
CA ASN A 37 4.68 1.84 17.14
C ASN A 37 6.06 2.46 17.44
N GLU A 38 6.51 3.44 16.63
CA GLU A 38 7.80 4.11 16.76
C GLU A 38 9.00 3.13 16.77
N ILE A 39 8.88 2.01 16.02
CA ILE A 39 9.93 0.99 15.93
C ILE A 39 10.78 1.25 14.68
N ASP A 40 12.11 1.37 14.88
CA ASP A 40 13.14 1.40 13.85
C ASP A 40 14.38 0.70 14.44
N ALA A 41 14.31 -0.64 14.58
CA ALA A 41 15.31 -1.44 15.30
C ALA A 41 15.34 -2.90 14.83
N VAL A 42 16.44 -3.60 15.18
CA VAL A 42 16.53 -5.05 14.98
C VAL A 42 15.64 -5.74 16.01
N MET A 43 14.62 -6.47 15.54
CA MET A 43 13.64 -7.17 16.38
C MET A 43 13.18 -8.47 15.72
N ASP A 44 12.51 -9.28 16.52
CA ASP A 44 11.82 -10.50 16.11
C ASP A 44 10.30 -10.23 16.03
N VAL A 45 9.63 -10.82 15.04
CA VAL A 45 8.18 -10.74 14.85
C VAL A 45 7.58 -12.13 14.81
N ALA A 46 6.74 -12.46 15.79
CA ALA A 46 6.06 -13.75 15.90
C ALA A 46 4.60 -13.64 15.46
N ILE A 47 4.11 -14.67 14.78
CA ILE A 47 2.76 -14.75 14.19
C ILE A 47 2.06 -15.99 14.72
N SER A 48 0.79 -15.85 15.11
CA SER A 48 -0.11 -16.97 15.42
C SER A 48 -1.43 -16.78 14.70
N GLY A 49 -1.81 -17.76 13.89
CA GLY A 49 -2.98 -17.65 13.01
C GLY A 49 -2.81 -16.48 12.03
N ASP A 50 -3.79 -15.60 12.03
CA ASP A 50 -3.82 -14.41 11.19
C ASP A 50 -3.32 -13.12 11.88
N LYS A 51 -2.73 -13.24 13.10
CA LYS A 51 -2.40 -12.10 13.96
C LYS A 51 -0.90 -12.01 14.27
N ILE A 52 -0.43 -10.77 14.44
CA ILE A 52 0.86 -10.49 15.11
C ILE A 52 0.69 -10.92 16.56
N ALA A 53 1.45 -11.92 16.97
CA ALA A 53 1.39 -12.44 18.34
C ALA A 53 2.35 -11.68 19.27
N ARG A 54 3.54 -11.32 18.77
CA ARG A 54 4.55 -10.62 19.55
C ARG A 54 5.58 -9.92 18.66
N VAL A 55 6.03 -8.74 19.10
CA VAL A 55 7.20 -8.04 18.57
C VAL A 55 8.16 -7.77 19.72
N ALA A 56 9.38 -8.31 19.66
CA ALA A 56 10.34 -8.20 20.76
C ALA A 56 11.80 -8.22 20.26
N ALA A 57 12.71 -7.73 21.08
CA ALA A 57 14.14 -7.73 20.75
C ALA A 57 14.71 -9.15 20.54
N SER A 58 14.15 -10.16 21.21
CA SER A 58 14.51 -11.57 21.00
C SER A 58 13.36 -12.49 21.43
N ILE A 59 13.04 -13.46 20.55
CA ILE A 59 12.09 -14.54 20.81
C ILE A 59 12.82 -15.87 20.54
N PRO A 60 12.77 -16.87 21.43
CA PRO A 60 13.38 -18.17 21.19
C PRO A 60 12.83 -18.84 19.94
N GLY A 61 13.72 -19.35 19.06
CA GLY A 61 13.31 -19.93 17.77
C GLY A 61 12.53 -21.23 17.88
N ASP A 62 12.73 -21.98 18.97
CA ASP A 62 12.03 -23.24 19.30
C ASP A 62 10.56 -23.04 19.70
N GLN A 63 10.14 -21.79 19.95
CA GLN A 63 8.75 -21.44 20.21
C GLN A 63 7.90 -21.32 18.93
N ALA A 64 8.50 -21.40 17.74
CA ALA A 64 7.76 -21.30 16.48
C ALA A 64 7.85 -22.59 15.66
N LYS A 65 6.75 -22.93 14.96
CA LYS A 65 6.71 -24.05 14.01
C LYS A 65 7.67 -23.80 12.83
N ARG A 66 7.82 -22.53 12.42
CA ARG A 66 8.73 -22.11 11.35
C ARG A 66 9.45 -20.84 11.78
N THR A 67 10.77 -20.89 11.82
CA THR A 67 11.62 -19.72 12.03
C THR A 67 12.26 -19.32 10.71
N ILE A 68 12.08 -18.06 10.31
CA ILE A 68 12.64 -17.46 9.10
C ILE A 68 13.73 -16.48 9.53
N ASN A 69 14.95 -16.68 9.06
CA ASN A 69 16.04 -15.75 9.32
C ASN A 69 15.87 -14.48 8.48
N ALA A 70 15.48 -13.38 9.13
CA ALA A 70 15.31 -12.07 8.53
C ALA A 70 16.52 -11.12 8.75
N ALA A 71 17.64 -11.64 9.27
CA ALA A 71 18.83 -10.82 9.51
C ALA A 71 19.35 -10.19 8.20
N GLY A 72 19.55 -8.87 8.22
CA GLY A 72 19.97 -8.11 7.04
C GLY A 72 18.83 -7.68 6.10
N TYR A 73 17.59 -8.06 6.42
CA TYR A 73 16.39 -7.62 5.73
C TYR A 73 15.63 -6.58 6.55
N ILE A 74 14.77 -5.82 5.88
CA ILE A 74 13.87 -4.85 6.48
C ILE A 74 12.50 -5.49 6.57
N VAL A 75 11.90 -5.48 7.76
CA VAL A 75 10.56 -6.02 8.05
C VAL A 75 9.63 -4.86 8.35
N THR A 76 8.52 -4.76 7.60
CA THR A 76 7.54 -3.68 7.76
C THR A 76 6.13 -4.23 7.82
N PRO A 77 5.12 -3.44 8.24
CA PRO A 77 3.73 -3.75 7.91
C PRO A 77 3.60 -3.95 6.40
N GLY A 78 2.67 -4.81 5.97
CA GLY A 78 2.33 -4.96 4.56
C GLY A 78 1.95 -3.62 3.95
N LEU A 79 2.50 -3.30 2.78
CA LEU A 79 2.22 -2.04 2.12
C LEU A 79 0.76 -1.96 1.67
N ILE A 80 0.23 -0.75 1.63
CA ILE A 80 -1.12 -0.42 1.17
C ILE A 80 -0.99 0.48 -0.05
N ASP A 81 -1.29 -0.06 -1.22
CA ASP A 81 -1.35 0.72 -2.45
C ASP A 81 -2.73 1.39 -2.56
N LEU A 82 -2.76 2.68 -2.29
CA LEU A 82 -4.01 3.45 -2.22
C LEU A 82 -4.61 3.75 -3.59
N HIS A 83 -3.88 3.56 -4.67
CA HIS A 83 -4.27 3.89 -6.02
C HIS A 83 -3.71 2.90 -7.03
N ALA A 84 -4.53 1.93 -7.44
CA ALA A 84 -4.23 1.02 -8.54
C ALA A 84 -5.52 0.66 -9.29
N HIS A 85 -5.40 -0.06 -10.39
CA HIS A 85 -6.52 -0.46 -11.23
C HIS A 85 -6.56 -1.98 -11.35
N VAL A 86 -7.53 -2.60 -10.67
CA VAL A 86 -7.71 -4.05 -10.63
C VAL A 86 -9.04 -4.52 -11.22
N PHE A 87 -9.91 -3.58 -11.60
CA PHE A 87 -11.20 -3.86 -12.22
C PHE A 87 -11.64 -2.72 -13.17
N GLY A 88 -12.39 -3.06 -14.25
CA GLY A 88 -13.15 -2.13 -15.09
C GLY A 88 -12.32 -1.25 -16.02
N TYR A 89 -11.15 -0.81 -15.62
CA TYR A 89 -10.23 -0.02 -16.43
C TYR A 89 -9.56 -0.88 -17.51
N GLY A 90 -9.38 -0.33 -18.72
CA GLY A 90 -8.86 -1.10 -19.86
C GLY A 90 -7.44 -1.68 -19.72
N GLY A 91 -6.72 -1.29 -18.69
CA GLY A 91 -5.41 -1.81 -18.32
C GLY A 91 -5.38 -2.47 -16.94
N SER A 92 -6.53 -2.88 -16.39
CA SER A 92 -6.63 -3.51 -15.07
C SER A 92 -5.78 -4.78 -14.98
N LEU A 93 -5.20 -5.00 -13.81
CA LEU A 93 -4.29 -6.11 -13.52
C LEU A 93 -4.85 -6.97 -12.40
N TRP A 94 -4.53 -8.28 -12.43
CA TRP A 94 -4.88 -9.16 -11.34
C TRP A 94 -4.06 -8.82 -10.09
N PRO A 95 -4.70 -8.50 -8.93
CA PRO A 95 -3.97 -7.95 -7.78
C PRO A 95 -2.99 -8.92 -7.15
N ASP A 96 -3.27 -10.24 -7.12
CA ASP A 96 -2.36 -11.21 -6.51
C ASP A 96 -1.01 -11.27 -7.24
N ASP A 97 -1.02 -11.13 -8.58
CA ASP A 97 0.19 -11.20 -9.39
C ASP A 97 1.07 -9.96 -9.25
N THR A 98 0.46 -8.82 -8.96
CA THR A 98 1.13 -7.52 -9.01
C THR A 98 1.38 -6.90 -7.64
N GLN A 99 0.51 -7.14 -6.67
CA GLN A 99 0.63 -6.54 -5.34
C GLN A 99 1.43 -7.43 -4.39
N LEU A 100 1.08 -8.72 -4.27
CA LEU A 100 1.73 -9.62 -3.30
C LEU A 100 3.22 -9.82 -3.59
N THR A 101 3.62 -9.79 -4.86
CA THR A 101 5.03 -9.89 -5.28
C THR A 101 5.85 -8.64 -4.98
N THR A 102 5.23 -7.56 -4.52
CA THR A 102 5.87 -6.27 -4.24
C THR A 102 5.78 -5.85 -2.77
N GLY A 103 5.27 -6.73 -1.90
CA GLY A 103 5.10 -6.43 -0.47
C GLY A 103 3.79 -5.68 -0.16
N ALA A 104 2.97 -5.38 -1.16
CA ALA A 104 1.65 -4.79 -0.93
C ALA A 104 0.63 -5.88 -0.62
N THR A 105 0.11 -5.89 0.62
CA THR A 105 -0.90 -6.84 1.08
C THR A 105 -2.32 -6.34 0.87
N THR A 106 -2.44 -5.04 0.63
CA THR A 106 -3.71 -4.33 0.44
C THR A 106 -3.61 -3.39 -0.75
N VAL A 107 -4.66 -3.36 -1.56
CA VAL A 107 -4.82 -2.44 -2.68
C VAL A 107 -6.19 -1.79 -2.66
N VAL A 108 -6.27 -0.54 -3.08
CA VAL A 108 -7.54 0.15 -3.32
C VAL A 108 -7.69 0.35 -4.83
N ASP A 109 -8.71 -0.28 -5.41
CA ASP A 109 -9.10 -0.01 -6.80
C ASP A 109 -9.60 1.43 -6.91
N CYS A 110 -9.01 2.17 -7.81
CA CYS A 110 -9.25 3.61 -7.89
C CYS A 110 -10.24 3.97 -9.00
N GLY A 111 -11.51 3.60 -8.79
CA GLY A 111 -12.61 4.02 -9.64
C GLY A 111 -12.93 3.10 -10.82
N GLY A 112 -12.37 1.91 -10.86
CA GLY A 112 -12.73 0.92 -11.88
C GLY A 112 -14.21 0.58 -11.88
N SER A 113 -14.81 0.45 -10.69
CA SER A 113 -16.26 0.26 -10.53
C SER A 113 -16.98 1.56 -10.15
N GLY A 114 -18.24 1.67 -10.55
CA GLY A 114 -19.21 2.64 -10.06
C GLY A 114 -20.38 1.93 -9.37
N TRP A 115 -21.42 2.68 -8.96
CA TRP A 115 -22.57 2.13 -8.23
C TRP A 115 -23.38 1.08 -9.02
N ARG A 116 -23.25 1.03 -10.34
CA ARG A 116 -23.88 0.01 -11.21
C ARG A 116 -23.07 -1.28 -11.30
N THR A 117 -21.75 -1.24 -11.12
CA THR A 117 -20.83 -2.33 -11.46
C THR A 117 -20.08 -2.89 -10.25
N PHE A 118 -20.29 -2.32 -9.06
CA PHE A 118 -19.59 -2.74 -7.86
C PHE A 118 -19.86 -4.20 -7.49
N ASP A 119 -21.10 -4.68 -7.63
CA ASP A 119 -21.45 -6.07 -7.32
C ASP A 119 -20.66 -7.05 -8.20
N THR A 120 -20.53 -6.74 -9.50
CA THR A 120 -19.68 -7.53 -10.42
C THR A 120 -18.21 -7.47 -10.01
N PHE A 121 -17.70 -6.31 -9.61
CA PHE A 121 -16.34 -6.17 -9.11
C PHE A 121 -16.10 -7.03 -7.87
N LYS A 122 -17.03 -7.00 -6.93
CA LYS A 122 -16.96 -7.82 -5.73
C LYS A 122 -16.90 -9.31 -6.08
N GLU A 123 -17.83 -9.80 -6.88
CA GLU A 123 -17.92 -11.21 -7.27
C GLU A 123 -16.71 -11.70 -8.07
N THR A 124 -16.22 -10.88 -9.00
CA THR A 124 -15.21 -11.32 -9.97
C THR A 124 -13.77 -11.10 -9.52
N VAL A 125 -13.52 -10.16 -8.60
CA VAL A 125 -12.18 -9.82 -8.13
C VAL A 125 -12.06 -9.91 -6.61
N ILE A 126 -12.85 -9.12 -5.85
CA ILE A 126 -12.66 -9.00 -4.40
C ILE A 126 -12.78 -10.36 -3.70
N ASP A 127 -13.81 -11.14 -4.03
CA ASP A 127 -14.08 -12.44 -3.41
C ASP A 127 -13.14 -13.56 -3.89
N ARG A 128 -12.28 -13.31 -4.90
CA ARG A 128 -11.42 -14.32 -5.54
C ARG A 128 -9.94 -14.13 -5.30
N THR A 129 -9.54 -13.01 -4.73
CA THR A 129 -8.12 -12.67 -4.54
C THR A 129 -7.64 -12.92 -3.12
N ARG A 130 -6.35 -13.21 -2.98
CA ARG A 130 -5.66 -13.26 -1.68
C ARG A 130 -5.28 -11.88 -1.19
N THR A 131 -4.99 -10.97 -2.11
CA THR A 131 -4.77 -9.55 -1.83
C THR A 131 -6.02 -8.96 -1.21
N ARG A 132 -5.89 -8.16 -0.16
CA ARG A 132 -7.03 -7.40 0.35
C ARG A 132 -7.35 -6.27 -0.61
N VAL A 133 -8.57 -6.25 -1.14
CA VAL A 133 -9.01 -5.26 -2.13
C VAL A 133 -10.12 -4.40 -1.53
N PHE A 134 -9.92 -3.09 -1.57
CA PHE A 134 -10.93 -2.06 -1.31
C PHE A 134 -11.24 -1.29 -2.58
N SER A 135 -12.23 -0.41 -2.54
CA SER A 135 -12.62 0.44 -3.66
C SER A 135 -12.77 1.91 -3.25
N PHE A 136 -12.17 2.81 -4.02
CA PHE A 136 -12.71 4.14 -4.23
C PHE A 136 -13.71 4.02 -5.38
N ILE A 137 -15.01 4.01 -5.06
CA ILE A 137 -16.06 3.85 -6.07
C ILE A 137 -16.13 5.09 -6.98
N ASN A 138 -16.25 4.91 -8.28
CA ASN A 138 -16.38 6.05 -9.19
C ASN A 138 -17.73 6.76 -9.01
N ILE A 139 -17.72 8.10 -9.11
CA ILE A 139 -18.96 8.88 -9.12
C ILE A 139 -19.83 8.55 -10.33
N VAL A 140 -19.23 8.10 -11.45
CA VAL A 140 -19.91 7.58 -12.61
C VAL A 140 -20.39 6.16 -12.34
N GLY A 141 -21.66 5.89 -12.56
CA GLY A 141 -22.27 4.60 -12.21
C GLY A 141 -21.64 3.39 -12.91
N LYS A 142 -21.14 3.55 -14.13
CA LYS A 142 -20.45 2.50 -14.88
C LYS A 142 -18.98 2.29 -14.46
N GLY A 143 -18.39 3.26 -13.76
CA GLY A 143 -16.97 3.26 -13.45
C GLY A 143 -16.09 3.75 -14.60
N MET A 144 -14.77 3.54 -14.50
CA MET A 144 -13.75 3.97 -15.47
C MET A 144 -13.66 3.01 -16.69
N VAL A 145 -14.72 2.93 -17.45
CA VAL A 145 -14.80 2.02 -18.64
C VAL A 145 -14.56 2.72 -19.97
N GLY A 146 -14.02 3.95 -19.94
CA GLY A 146 -13.67 4.73 -21.14
C GLY A 146 -14.34 6.11 -21.16
N SER A 147 -13.76 7.01 -21.96
CA SER A 147 -14.05 8.45 -21.94
C SER A 147 -15.53 8.82 -22.12
N ALA A 148 -16.28 8.11 -22.96
CA ALA A 148 -17.69 8.38 -23.17
C ALA A 148 -18.51 8.15 -21.89
N ALA A 149 -18.24 7.05 -21.16
CA ALA A 149 -18.91 6.75 -19.90
C ALA A 149 -18.48 7.74 -18.80
N GLU A 150 -17.20 8.07 -18.73
CA GLU A 150 -16.62 8.95 -17.69
C GLU A 150 -17.06 10.41 -17.83
N ASN A 151 -17.69 10.77 -18.96
CA ASN A 151 -18.26 12.11 -19.23
C ASN A 151 -19.79 12.14 -19.13
N ASP A 152 -20.44 11.02 -18.83
CA ASP A 152 -21.89 10.93 -18.68
C ASP A 152 -22.34 11.54 -17.35
N VAL A 153 -22.66 12.83 -17.38
CA VAL A 153 -23.11 13.57 -16.19
C VAL A 153 -24.40 12.99 -15.61
N ASP A 154 -25.29 12.43 -16.40
CA ASP A 154 -26.55 11.85 -15.92
C ASP A 154 -26.33 10.56 -15.13
N ASP A 155 -25.20 9.86 -15.36
CA ASP A 155 -24.79 8.68 -14.59
C ASP A 155 -24.01 9.01 -13.31
N MET A 156 -23.65 10.27 -13.05
CA MET A 156 -22.97 10.74 -11.85
C MET A 156 -23.99 11.08 -10.75
N SER A 157 -24.49 10.11 -9.98
CA SER A 157 -25.45 10.33 -8.90
C SER A 157 -24.80 10.24 -7.52
N PRO A 158 -24.71 11.36 -6.78
CA PRO A 158 -24.23 11.36 -5.38
C PRO A 158 -25.04 10.42 -4.49
N GLU A 159 -26.38 10.40 -4.63
CA GLU A 159 -27.28 9.62 -3.80
C GLU A 159 -27.10 8.11 -4.03
N LYS A 160 -27.03 7.68 -5.31
CA LYS A 160 -26.85 6.27 -5.65
C LYS A 160 -25.45 5.79 -5.26
N THR A 161 -24.44 6.64 -5.41
CA THR A 161 -23.08 6.34 -4.96
C THR A 161 -23.04 6.16 -3.44
N ALA A 162 -23.62 7.10 -2.68
CA ALA A 162 -23.68 7.01 -1.22
C ALA A 162 -24.51 5.79 -0.76
N ALA A 163 -25.61 5.46 -1.44
CA ALA A 163 -26.41 4.26 -1.14
C ALA A 163 -25.60 2.97 -1.35
N LYS A 164 -24.84 2.87 -2.46
CA LYS A 164 -23.96 1.71 -2.70
C LYS A 164 -22.84 1.59 -1.66
N MET A 165 -22.29 2.72 -1.19
CA MET A 165 -21.32 2.74 -0.10
C MET A 165 -21.90 2.24 1.22
N ALA A 166 -23.15 2.62 1.53
CA ALA A 166 -23.85 2.15 2.72
C ALA A 166 -24.19 0.63 2.67
N GLU A 167 -24.35 0.08 1.47
CA GLU A 167 -24.53 -1.36 1.25
C GLU A 167 -23.25 -2.17 1.53
N TYR A 168 -22.06 -1.58 1.23
CA TYR A 168 -20.75 -2.23 1.39
C TYR A 168 -19.75 -1.38 2.20
N PRO A 169 -20.04 -1.04 3.46
CA PRO A 169 -19.24 -0.09 4.24
C PRO A 169 -17.83 -0.59 4.58
N ASP A 170 -17.63 -1.92 4.52
CA ASP A 170 -16.33 -2.52 4.77
C ASP A 170 -15.43 -2.62 3.53
N LEU A 171 -15.97 -2.45 2.34
CA LEU A 171 -15.27 -2.62 1.07
C LEU A 171 -15.10 -1.31 0.30
N ILE A 172 -16.09 -0.42 0.34
CA ILE A 172 -16.02 0.88 -0.34
C ILE A 172 -15.55 1.93 0.68
N VAL A 173 -14.35 2.47 0.43
CA VAL A 173 -13.62 3.30 1.40
C VAL A 173 -13.49 4.77 0.96
N GLY A 174 -14.14 5.14 -0.14
CA GLY A 174 -14.16 6.50 -0.65
C GLY A 174 -14.71 6.56 -2.08
N ILE A 175 -14.62 7.75 -2.69
CA ILE A 175 -15.15 8.05 -4.01
C ILE A 175 -14.01 8.50 -4.94
N LYS A 176 -14.03 8.08 -6.18
CA LYS A 176 -13.14 8.56 -7.27
C LYS A 176 -13.90 9.46 -8.23
N THR A 177 -13.26 10.54 -8.66
CA THR A 177 -13.60 11.24 -9.91
C THR A 177 -12.37 11.32 -10.79
N ALA A 178 -12.52 10.99 -12.08
CA ALA A 178 -11.41 10.92 -13.02
C ALA A 178 -11.83 11.32 -14.45
N HIS A 179 -10.87 11.79 -15.23
CA HIS A 179 -10.91 11.96 -16.68
C HIS A 179 -12.08 12.80 -17.23
N PHE A 180 -12.78 13.56 -16.37
CA PHE A 180 -13.90 14.42 -16.80
C PHE A 180 -13.42 15.47 -17.81
N ALA A 181 -13.90 15.40 -19.05
CA ALA A 181 -13.45 16.19 -20.18
C ALA A 181 -14.42 17.30 -20.59
N HIS A 182 -15.50 17.54 -19.85
CA HIS A 182 -16.35 18.73 -20.04
C HIS A 182 -15.81 19.92 -19.23
N LYS A 183 -16.21 21.14 -19.60
CA LYS A 183 -15.85 22.36 -18.88
C LYS A 183 -16.37 22.36 -17.44
N GLY A 184 -15.67 23.05 -16.55
CA GLY A 184 -16.08 23.26 -15.17
C GLY A 184 -15.81 22.06 -14.25
N TYR A 185 -16.56 21.96 -13.16
CA TYR A 185 -16.24 21.15 -12.00
C TYR A 185 -17.33 20.14 -11.62
N THR A 186 -18.34 19.91 -12.47
CA THR A 186 -19.54 19.12 -12.16
C THR A 186 -19.21 17.73 -11.59
N ALA A 187 -18.27 17.00 -12.18
CA ALA A 187 -17.89 15.68 -11.67
C ALA A 187 -17.28 15.75 -10.27
N LEU A 188 -16.44 16.78 -10.01
CA LEU A 188 -15.84 17.02 -8.69
C LEU A 188 -16.90 17.39 -7.66
N GLU A 189 -17.81 18.31 -8.00
CA GLU A 189 -18.87 18.77 -7.11
C GLU A 189 -19.80 17.61 -6.72
N ARG A 190 -20.17 16.75 -7.68
CA ARG A 190 -20.98 15.55 -7.42
C ARG A 190 -20.23 14.50 -6.58
N ALA A 191 -18.93 14.29 -6.83
CA ALA A 191 -18.13 13.40 -6.03
C ALA A 191 -17.99 13.90 -4.58
N VAL A 192 -17.77 15.20 -4.39
CA VAL A 192 -17.72 15.84 -3.07
C VAL A 192 -19.06 15.73 -2.34
N GLU A 193 -20.18 15.88 -3.06
CA GLU A 193 -21.51 15.70 -2.49
C GLU A 193 -21.74 14.24 -2.06
N ALA A 194 -21.39 13.26 -2.90
CA ALA A 194 -21.40 11.84 -2.50
C ALA A 194 -20.56 11.60 -1.25
N GLY A 195 -19.40 12.24 -1.17
CA GLY A 195 -18.53 12.19 -0.01
C GLY A 195 -19.13 12.81 1.26
N ARG A 196 -19.96 13.84 1.13
CA ARG A 196 -20.72 14.41 2.26
C ARG A 196 -21.82 13.47 2.73
N LEU A 197 -22.58 12.91 1.78
CA LEU A 197 -23.69 11.99 2.07
C LEU A 197 -23.21 10.69 2.75
N SER A 198 -22.03 10.21 2.39
CA SER A 198 -21.47 8.95 2.89
C SER A 198 -20.45 9.13 4.02
N ASP A 199 -20.09 10.36 4.35
CA ASP A 199 -18.98 10.69 5.27
C ASP A 199 -17.65 10.01 4.88
N ASN A 200 -17.33 9.92 3.58
CA ASN A 200 -16.12 9.28 3.07
C ASN A 200 -15.25 10.26 2.27
N PRO A 201 -13.92 10.00 2.18
CA PRO A 201 -13.01 10.83 1.40
C PRO A 201 -13.26 10.69 -0.11
N VAL A 202 -12.86 11.73 -0.85
CA VAL A 202 -12.84 11.72 -2.32
C VAL A 202 -11.40 11.78 -2.81
N ILE A 203 -11.02 10.92 -3.76
CA ILE A 203 -9.75 11.00 -4.47
C ILE A 203 -9.99 11.62 -5.85
N ILE A 204 -9.29 12.72 -6.12
CA ILE A 204 -9.55 13.59 -7.27
C ILE A 204 -8.42 13.47 -8.29
N ASP A 205 -8.78 13.01 -9.48
CA ASP A 205 -7.97 13.03 -10.69
C ASP A 205 -8.67 13.86 -11.75
N MET A 206 -8.40 15.15 -11.76
CA MET A 206 -9.04 16.09 -12.67
C MET A 206 -7.98 16.99 -13.30
N ARG A 207 -7.85 16.89 -14.62
CA ARG A 207 -6.88 17.70 -15.38
C ARG A 207 -7.24 19.18 -15.32
N ILE A 208 -6.18 19.99 -15.19
CA ILE A 208 -6.25 21.43 -15.33
C ILE A 208 -5.82 21.81 -16.76
N THR A 209 -6.70 22.35 -17.53
CA THR A 209 -6.40 22.89 -18.86
C THR A 209 -7.29 24.09 -19.13
N THR A 210 -6.82 25.01 -19.97
CA THR A 210 -7.63 26.14 -20.44
C THR A 210 -8.83 25.69 -21.24
N GLU A 211 -8.75 24.54 -21.91
CA GLU A 211 -9.85 23.91 -22.63
C GLU A 211 -11.02 23.57 -21.71
N TYR A 212 -10.74 23.09 -20.51
CA TYR A 212 -11.74 22.66 -19.53
C TYR A 212 -12.15 23.77 -18.55
N ASP A 213 -11.57 24.96 -18.70
CA ASP A 213 -11.85 26.12 -17.83
C ASP A 213 -11.65 25.79 -16.35
N ARG A 214 -10.47 25.23 -16.00
CA ARG A 214 -10.13 24.76 -14.65
C ARG A 214 -8.82 25.29 -14.17
N THR A 215 -8.76 25.55 -12.85
CA THR A 215 -7.54 25.90 -12.13
C THR A 215 -7.32 24.95 -10.95
N THR A 216 -6.05 24.69 -10.61
CA THR A 216 -5.68 23.90 -9.44
C THR A 216 -6.24 24.54 -8.15
N GLN A 217 -6.14 25.85 -8.03
CA GLN A 217 -6.66 26.58 -6.86
C GLN A 217 -8.15 26.32 -6.65
N ARG A 218 -8.96 26.43 -7.72
CA ARG A 218 -10.42 26.21 -7.61
C ARG A 218 -10.77 24.76 -7.28
N ILE A 219 -10.02 23.79 -7.80
CA ILE A 219 -10.17 22.39 -7.40
C ILE A 219 -9.97 22.27 -5.88
N PHE A 220 -8.87 22.84 -5.33
CA PHE A 220 -8.62 22.78 -3.90
C PHE A 220 -9.68 23.49 -3.05
N GLU A 221 -10.27 24.58 -3.54
CA GLU A 221 -11.36 25.28 -2.85
C GLU A 221 -12.63 24.41 -2.71
N ILE A 222 -12.93 23.58 -3.71
CA ILE A 222 -14.08 22.66 -3.69
C ILE A 222 -13.83 21.45 -2.77
N MET A 223 -12.57 20.99 -2.67
CA MET A 223 -12.16 19.85 -1.85
C MET A 223 -12.35 20.10 -0.36
N ARG A 224 -12.65 19.03 0.38
CA ARG A 224 -12.87 19.03 1.83
C ARG A 224 -11.63 18.53 2.57
N PRO A 225 -11.46 18.85 3.84
CA PRO A 225 -10.47 18.18 4.69
C PRO A 225 -10.64 16.66 4.64
N GLY A 226 -9.53 15.95 4.41
CA GLY A 226 -9.50 14.50 4.22
C GLY A 226 -9.66 14.02 2.77
N ASP A 227 -10.08 14.87 1.85
CA ASP A 227 -10.05 14.55 0.42
C ASP A 227 -8.61 14.52 -0.12
N LEU A 228 -8.36 13.71 -1.14
CA LEU A 228 -7.03 13.50 -1.71
C LEU A 228 -6.92 14.08 -3.12
N ARG A 229 -5.86 14.86 -3.36
CA ARG A 229 -5.41 15.16 -4.71
C ARG A 229 -4.37 14.14 -5.13
N THR A 230 -4.73 13.25 -6.06
CA THR A 230 -3.76 12.32 -6.66
C THR A 230 -3.01 12.93 -7.84
N HIS A 231 -2.00 12.25 -8.36
CA HIS A 231 -1.12 12.72 -9.44
C HIS A 231 -0.41 14.03 -9.10
N SER A 232 -0.09 14.23 -7.82
CA SER A 232 0.41 15.50 -7.31
C SER A 232 1.75 15.94 -7.92
N TYR A 233 2.53 15.00 -8.47
CA TYR A 233 3.85 15.27 -9.05
C TYR A 233 3.85 15.22 -10.58
N SER A 234 2.69 15.42 -11.21
CA SER A 234 2.59 15.58 -12.66
C SER A 234 2.91 17.00 -13.09
N ASP A 235 3.17 17.20 -14.38
CA ASP A 235 3.39 18.52 -14.99
C ASP A 235 2.17 19.08 -15.75
N HIS A 236 1.10 18.29 -15.84
CA HIS A 236 -0.09 18.66 -16.64
C HIS A 236 -1.44 18.34 -15.93
N GLN A 237 -1.42 17.57 -14.86
CA GLN A 237 -2.66 17.21 -14.12
C GLN A 237 -2.94 18.19 -12.97
N VAL A 238 -1.90 18.65 -12.30
CA VAL A 238 -1.98 19.57 -11.18
C VAL A 238 -0.75 20.47 -11.19
N GLU A 239 -0.93 21.74 -10.86
CA GLU A 239 0.16 22.69 -10.73
C GLU A 239 0.44 23.01 -9.26
N ILE A 240 1.08 22.08 -8.56
CA ILE A 240 1.51 22.32 -7.17
C ILE A 240 2.68 23.30 -7.08
N LEU A 241 3.48 23.40 -8.15
CA LEU A 241 4.63 24.32 -8.23
C LEU A 241 4.32 25.53 -9.12
N ASN A 242 4.87 26.67 -8.77
CA ASN A 242 5.00 27.79 -9.66
C ASN A 242 6.11 27.48 -10.69
N ARG A 243 5.79 27.51 -11.97
CA ARG A 243 6.70 27.11 -13.05
C ARG A 243 7.95 27.98 -13.15
N SER A 244 7.84 29.27 -12.84
CA SER A 244 8.96 30.21 -12.95
C SER A 244 9.90 30.13 -11.74
N THR A 245 9.34 30.06 -10.53
CA THR A 245 10.11 30.02 -9.28
C THR A 245 10.50 28.62 -8.86
N ARG A 246 9.82 27.57 -9.37
CA ARG A 246 9.95 26.16 -9.00
C ARG A 246 9.68 25.91 -7.52
N LYS A 247 8.88 26.78 -6.89
CA LYS A 247 8.45 26.69 -5.50
C LYS A 247 6.99 26.25 -5.41
N VAL A 248 6.64 25.58 -4.31
CA VAL A 248 5.25 25.21 -4.01
C VAL A 248 4.40 26.46 -3.91
N GLN A 249 3.29 26.44 -4.61
CA GLN A 249 2.39 27.60 -4.66
C GLN A 249 1.72 27.83 -3.29
N PRO A 250 1.50 29.09 -2.89
CA PRO A 250 0.87 29.41 -1.61
C PRO A 250 -0.47 28.69 -1.40
N PHE A 251 -1.36 28.72 -2.41
CA PHE A 251 -2.66 28.05 -2.32
C PHE A 251 -2.55 26.53 -2.15
N THR A 252 -1.45 25.90 -2.61
CA THR A 252 -1.19 24.48 -2.39
C THR A 252 -0.85 24.20 -0.92
N ARG A 253 -0.03 25.06 -0.30
CA ARG A 253 0.26 24.95 1.14
C ARG A 253 -0.97 25.21 1.99
N GLU A 254 -1.76 26.22 1.63
CA GLU A 254 -3.04 26.53 2.29
C GLU A 254 -4.02 25.34 2.19
N ALA A 255 -4.08 24.68 1.02
CA ALA A 255 -4.89 23.47 0.84
C ALA A 255 -4.45 22.35 1.81
N ARG A 256 -3.14 22.09 1.94
CA ARG A 256 -2.61 21.13 2.91
C ARG A 256 -2.95 21.52 4.36
N GLN A 257 -2.80 22.80 4.72
CA GLN A 257 -3.15 23.31 6.06
C GLN A 257 -4.63 23.13 6.39
N ARG A 258 -5.51 23.20 5.38
CA ARG A 258 -6.94 22.89 5.52
C ARG A 258 -7.23 21.39 5.64
N GLY A 259 -6.23 20.52 5.49
CA GLY A 259 -6.37 19.07 5.60
C GLY A 259 -6.58 18.33 4.28
N ILE A 260 -6.31 18.95 3.13
CA ILE A 260 -6.25 18.25 1.83
C ILE A 260 -4.98 17.41 1.76
N LEU A 261 -5.12 16.17 1.34
CA LEU A 261 -4.02 15.21 1.23
C LEU A 261 -3.48 15.14 -0.20
N PHE A 262 -2.18 14.94 -0.34
CA PHE A 262 -1.49 14.87 -1.62
C PHE A 262 -0.93 13.47 -1.83
N ASP A 263 -1.50 12.78 -2.80
CA ASP A 263 -1.14 11.41 -3.16
C ASP A 263 -0.25 11.38 -4.39
N VAL A 264 0.65 10.40 -4.46
CA VAL A 264 1.58 10.27 -5.58
C VAL A 264 0.86 9.87 -6.86
N GLY A 265 0.11 8.75 -6.86
CA GLY A 265 -0.56 8.24 -8.06
C GLY A 265 0.37 8.21 -9.27
N HIS A 266 1.44 7.42 -9.21
CA HIS A 266 2.57 7.52 -10.14
C HIS A 266 2.20 7.32 -11.62
N GLY A 267 1.54 6.19 -11.94
CA GLY A 267 1.11 5.81 -13.28
C GLY A 267 2.22 5.83 -14.36
N ASN A 268 1.78 5.82 -15.60
CA ASN A 268 2.65 6.01 -16.75
C ASN A 268 2.60 7.43 -17.34
N GLY A 269 1.71 8.29 -16.83
CA GLY A 269 1.51 9.65 -17.31
C GLY A 269 1.55 10.74 -16.23
N SER A 270 1.71 10.39 -14.96
CA SER A 270 1.35 11.30 -13.85
C SER A 270 2.48 11.60 -12.85
N PHE A 271 3.70 11.24 -13.18
CA PHE A 271 4.86 11.51 -12.31
C PHE A 271 6.06 11.99 -13.11
N VAL A 272 6.60 13.14 -12.73
CA VAL A 272 7.72 13.81 -13.43
C VAL A 272 8.84 14.11 -12.43
N PHE A 273 10.06 13.65 -12.69
CA PHE A 273 11.21 13.82 -11.78
C PHE A 273 11.48 15.28 -11.38
N PRO A 274 11.49 16.27 -12.30
CA PRO A 274 11.71 17.65 -11.90
C PRO A 274 10.69 18.18 -10.90
N VAL A 275 9.39 17.82 -11.06
CA VAL A 275 8.34 18.27 -10.14
C VAL A 275 8.52 17.64 -8.77
N ALA A 276 8.76 16.32 -8.70
CA ALA A 276 8.98 15.62 -7.44
C ALA A 276 10.24 16.16 -6.73
N ALA A 277 11.36 16.35 -7.47
CA ALA A 277 12.59 16.84 -6.90
C ALA A 277 12.47 18.26 -6.32
N ASP A 278 11.77 19.16 -7.01
CA ASP A 278 11.59 20.53 -6.56
C ASP A 278 10.61 20.62 -5.37
N ALA A 279 9.52 19.84 -5.41
CA ALA A 279 8.59 19.75 -4.29
C ALA A 279 9.28 19.23 -3.03
N MET A 280 10.09 18.17 -3.14
CA MET A 280 10.86 17.64 -2.02
C MET A 280 11.87 18.65 -1.47
N LYS A 281 12.57 19.40 -2.34
CA LYS A 281 13.48 20.47 -1.91
C LYS A 281 12.78 21.65 -1.23
N ASP A 282 11.51 21.87 -1.55
CA ASP A 282 10.70 22.95 -0.99
C ASP A 282 9.83 22.45 0.18
N ASP A 283 10.23 21.35 0.83
CA ASP A 283 9.55 20.73 1.96
C ASP A 283 8.05 20.46 1.69
N PHE A 284 7.81 19.77 0.58
CA PHE A 284 6.46 19.35 0.20
C PHE A 284 6.44 17.87 -0.22
N PRO A 285 6.71 16.94 0.73
CA PRO A 285 6.59 15.50 0.48
C PRO A 285 5.13 15.08 0.28
N PRO A 286 4.86 13.91 -0.33
CA PRO A 286 3.50 13.37 -0.41
C PRO A 286 2.96 12.99 0.96
N ASP A 287 1.64 12.96 1.10
CA ASP A 287 0.96 12.39 2.28
C ASP A 287 0.84 10.87 2.15
N THR A 288 0.61 10.35 0.93
CA THR A 288 0.58 8.93 0.61
C THR A 288 1.41 8.61 -0.63
N ILE A 289 2.05 7.44 -0.63
CA ILE A 289 2.74 6.88 -1.78
C ILE A 289 1.85 5.80 -2.37
N SER A 290 1.48 5.95 -3.64
CA SER A 290 0.66 5.02 -4.39
C SER A 290 1.17 4.88 -5.83
N THR A 291 0.71 3.86 -6.53
CA THR A 291 1.32 3.44 -7.79
C THR A 291 0.59 3.88 -9.04
N ASP A 292 -0.72 4.03 -8.99
CA ASP A 292 -1.58 4.08 -10.18
C ASP A 292 -1.22 2.91 -11.13
N LEU A 293 -1.13 1.69 -10.54
CA LEU A 293 -0.64 0.52 -11.23
C LEU A 293 -1.71 -0.02 -12.19
N HIS A 294 -1.35 -0.07 -13.43
CA HIS A 294 -2.08 -0.68 -14.52
C HIS A 294 -1.09 -1.19 -15.57
N ASN A 295 -1.56 -1.88 -16.57
CA ASN A 295 -0.69 -2.52 -17.55
C ASN A 295 0.28 -1.52 -18.23
N GLY A 296 -0.17 -0.32 -18.59
CA GLY A 296 0.70 0.71 -19.16
C GLY A 296 1.84 1.13 -18.23
N SER A 297 1.59 1.24 -16.93
CA SER A 297 2.60 1.68 -15.95
C SER A 297 3.61 0.58 -15.63
N ILE A 298 3.24 -0.70 -15.68
CA ILE A 298 4.19 -1.82 -15.54
C ILE A 298 5.24 -1.80 -16.65
N PHE A 299 4.80 -1.61 -17.90
CA PHE A 299 5.71 -1.71 -19.04
C PHE A 299 6.55 -0.46 -19.28
N THR A 300 6.10 0.70 -18.86
CA THR A 300 6.79 1.98 -19.15
C THR A 300 7.61 2.51 -17.98
N THR A 301 6.98 2.66 -16.83
CA THR A 301 7.59 3.29 -15.64
C THR A 301 7.90 2.30 -14.52
N LYS A 302 7.43 1.07 -14.64
CA LYS A 302 7.51 0.04 -13.59
C LYS A 302 7.08 0.60 -12.22
N SER A 303 5.91 1.22 -12.16
CA SER A 303 5.44 1.95 -10.98
C SER A 303 4.90 1.06 -9.86
N ASP A 304 5.53 -0.09 -9.56
CA ASP A 304 5.23 -0.86 -8.36
C ASP A 304 5.64 -0.12 -7.06
N MET A 305 5.07 -0.50 -5.92
CA MET A 305 5.30 0.18 -4.63
C MET A 305 6.80 0.33 -4.28
N PRO A 306 7.64 -0.72 -4.31
CA PRO A 306 9.08 -0.58 -4.02
C PRO A 306 9.80 0.35 -5.00
N ASN A 307 9.39 0.39 -6.27
CA ASN A 307 9.98 1.26 -7.27
C ASN A 307 9.65 2.73 -6.98
N VAL A 308 8.39 3.05 -6.67
CA VAL A 308 7.96 4.41 -6.32
C VAL A 308 8.64 4.87 -5.02
N ILE A 309 8.68 4.03 -3.99
CA ILE A 309 9.41 4.29 -2.75
C ILE A 309 10.88 4.60 -3.06
N SER A 310 11.54 3.80 -3.90
CA SER A 310 12.96 3.97 -4.24
C SER A 310 13.24 5.34 -4.91
N LYS A 311 12.31 5.86 -5.72
CA LYS A 311 12.42 7.20 -6.31
C LYS A 311 12.40 8.29 -5.24
N PHE A 312 11.51 8.19 -4.24
CA PHE A 312 11.47 9.14 -3.13
C PHE A 312 12.68 9.04 -2.19
N LEU A 313 13.23 7.84 -1.96
CA LEU A 313 14.51 7.68 -1.25
C LEU A 313 15.65 8.42 -1.98
N HIS A 314 15.65 8.46 -3.30
CA HIS A 314 16.63 9.24 -4.09
C HIS A 314 16.44 10.75 -3.90
N PHE A 315 15.20 11.22 -3.74
CA PHE A 315 14.89 12.63 -3.50
C PHE A 315 15.03 13.06 -2.03
N GLY A 316 15.60 12.20 -1.18
CA GLY A 316 15.96 12.54 0.20
C GLY A 316 14.93 12.14 1.27
N MET A 317 13.84 11.46 0.91
CA MET A 317 12.93 10.88 1.90
C MET A 317 13.65 9.79 2.69
N THR A 318 13.42 9.71 4.00
CA THR A 318 13.94 8.61 4.80
C THR A 318 13.13 7.33 4.55
N LEU A 319 13.72 6.16 4.82
CA LEU A 319 12.99 4.91 4.65
C LEU A 319 11.81 4.79 5.65
N PRO A 320 11.95 5.13 6.94
CA PRO A 320 10.80 5.18 7.85
C PRO A 320 9.67 6.07 7.39
N ASP A 321 9.96 7.28 6.86
CA ASP A 321 8.93 8.18 6.32
C ASP A 321 8.23 7.56 5.11
N ALA A 322 8.99 6.93 4.21
CA ALA A 322 8.41 6.26 3.04
C ALA A 322 7.50 5.09 3.44
N ILE A 323 7.89 4.31 4.46
CA ILE A 323 7.07 3.23 5.01
C ILE A 323 5.82 3.79 5.69
N GLU A 324 5.91 4.89 6.48
CA GLU A 324 4.72 5.54 7.06
C GLU A 324 3.71 5.92 5.98
N LYS A 325 4.19 6.54 4.89
CA LYS A 325 3.36 7.00 3.76
C LYS A 325 2.82 5.86 2.88
N SER A 326 3.31 4.65 3.08
CA SER A 326 2.88 3.45 2.37
C SER A 326 2.14 2.44 3.26
N THR A 327 1.96 2.73 4.56
CA THR A 327 1.32 1.84 5.55
C THR A 327 0.33 2.60 6.42
N VAL A 328 0.80 3.37 7.40
CA VAL A 328 -0.02 4.10 8.39
C VAL A 328 -0.92 5.13 7.72
N ARG A 329 -0.35 5.96 6.84
CA ARG A 329 -1.09 7.06 6.20
C ARG A 329 -2.23 6.54 5.32
N PRO A 330 -2.01 5.63 4.36
CA PRO A 330 -3.13 5.08 3.59
C PRO A 330 -4.14 4.32 4.45
N ALA A 331 -3.72 3.59 5.51
CA ALA A 331 -4.64 2.93 6.43
C ALA A 331 -5.56 3.92 7.15
N LYS A 332 -5.04 5.10 7.54
CA LYS A 332 -5.85 6.18 8.13
C LYS A 332 -6.82 6.77 7.11
N VAL A 333 -6.38 7.00 5.86
CA VAL A 333 -7.24 7.51 4.78
C VAL A 333 -8.45 6.62 4.56
N ILE A 334 -8.23 5.30 4.47
CA ILE A 334 -9.31 4.33 4.26
C ILE A 334 -10.02 3.90 5.56
N ARG A 335 -9.71 4.55 6.70
CA ARG A 335 -10.30 4.29 8.03
C ARG A 335 -10.18 2.83 8.50
N LYS A 336 -9.08 2.18 8.15
CA LYS A 336 -8.74 0.81 8.57
C LYS A 336 -7.55 0.78 9.54
N PHE A 337 -7.07 1.93 10.00
CA PHE A 337 -6.08 2.00 11.08
C PHE A 337 -6.80 1.92 12.46
N PRO A 338 -6.28 1.16 13.44
CA PRO A 338 -5.00 0.44 13.44
C PRO A 338 -5.12 -1.05 13.05
N GLU A 339 -6.17 -1.52 12.42
CA GLU A 339 -6.26 -2.91 11.93
C GLU A 339 -5.20 -3.22 10.89
N LEU A 340 -4.93 -2.25 10.01
CA LEU A 340 -3.92 -2.29 8.96
C LEU A 340 -2.85 -1.22 9.19
N GLY A 341 -1.68 -1.41 8.55
CA GLY A 341 -0.60 -0.43 8.54
C GLY A 341 0.29 -0.42 9.78
N THR A 342 0.28 -1.50 10.59
CA THR A 342 1.10 -1.66 11.79
C THR A 342 1.43 -3.13 12.06
N LEU A 343 2.51 -3.38 12.81
CA LEU A 343 2.87 -4.68 13.38
C LEU A 343 2.47 -4.80 14.86
N GLY A 344 1.58 -3.94 15.35
CA GLY A 344 1.09 -4.00 16.73
C GLY A 344 0.53 -5.37 17.10
N GLU A 345 0.80 -5.83 18.31
CA GLU A 345 0.32 -7.13 18.82
C GLU A 345 -1.21 -7.21 18.77
N GLY A 346 -1.74 -8.35 18.34
CA GLY A 346 -3.17 -8.58 18.10
C GLY A 346 -3.70 -8.03 16.77
N ARG A 347 -2.90 -7.29 16.01
CA ARG A 347 -3.29 -6.81 14.68
C ARG A 347 -3.09 -7.88 13.63
N VAL A 348 -3.73 -7.68 12.47
CA VAL A 348 -3.58 -8.59 11.34
C VAL A 348 -2.12 -8.75 10.94
N ALA A 349 -1.67 -9.98 10.74
CA ALA A 349 -0.31 -10.30 10.32
C ALA A 349 -0.13 -10.11 8.82
N ASP A 350 -0.17 -8.84 8.39
CA ASP A 350 0.20 -8.38 7.06
C ASP A 350 1.62 -7.81 7.14
N ILE A 351 2.59 -8.50 6.53
CA ILE A 351 4.01 -8.19 6.67
C ILE A 351 4.67 -8.19 5.29
N ALA A 352 5.54 -7.22 5.07
CA ALA A 352 6.45 -7.21 3.93
C ALA A 352 7.92 -7.25 4.40
N VAL A 353 8.74 -8.06 3.74
CA VAL A 353 10.17 -8.13 3.98
C VAL A 353 10.89 -7.63 2.74
N PHE A 354 11.82 -6.70 2.94
CA PHE A 354 12.54 -6.04 1.86
C PHE A 354 14.03 -6.17 2.00
N LYS A 355 14.71 -6.06 0.86
CA LYS A 355 16.15 -5.83 0.76
C LYS A 355 16.39 -4.41 0.23
N LEU A 356 17.14 -3.59 0.97
CA LEU A 356 17.60 -2.30 0.45
C LEU A 356 18.94 -2.51 -0.26
N ARG A 357 18.90 -2.64 -1.56
CA ARG A 357 20.09 -2.83 -2.40
C ARG A 357 20.84 -1.51 -2.57
N LYS A 358 22.17 -1.58 -2.47
CA LYS A 358 23.09 -0.50 -2.82
C LYS A 358 23.77 -0.84 -4.15
N GLY A 359 23.92 0.13 -5.03
CA GLY A 359 24.46 -0.07 -6.37
C GLY A 359 24.09 1.06 -7.32
N VAL A 360 24.01 0.76 -8.60
CA VAL A 360 23.60 1.71 -9.65
C VAL A 360 22.30 1.19 -10.26
N PHE A 361 21.23 1.96 -10.09
CA PHE A 361 19.89 1.58 -10.53
C PHE A 361 19.26 2.67 -11.38
N GLY A 362 18.67 2.29 -12.52
CA GLY A 362 17.90 3.19 -13.37
C GLY A 362 16.42 3.17 -13.00
N PHE A 363 15.80 4.35 -12.94
CA PHE A 363 14.36 4.53 -12.82
C PHE A 363 13.87 5.43 -13.95
N THR A 364 12.59 5.30 -14.31
CA THR A 364 11.94 6.10 -15.36
C THR A 364 10.74 6.86 -14.80
N ASP A 365 10.50 8.06 -15.34
CA ASP A 365 9.28 8.84 -15.08
C ASP A 365 8.28 8.73 -16.24
N ALA A 366 7.16 9.44 -16.15
CA ALA A 366 6.11 9.42 -17.16
C ALA A 366 6.60 9.83 -18.57
N PRO A 367 7.42 10.90 -18.74
CA PRO A 367 8.03 11.22 -20.04
C PRO A 367 9.16 10.26 -20.46
N GLN A 368 9.34 9.12 -19.79
CA GLN A 368 10.38 8.12 -20.05
C GLN A 368 11.82 8.65 -19.93
N ARG A 369 12.04 9.58 -19.02
CA ARG A 369 13.39 10.07 -18.69
C ARG A 369 13.99 9.18 -17.62
N ARG A 370 15.30 8.97 -17.70
CA ARG A 370 16.03 8.10 -16.78
C ARG A 370 16.63 8.87 -15.61
N LEU A 371 16.38 8.40 -14.40
CA LEU A 371 17.06 8.79 -13.18
C LEU A 371 18.01 7.66 -12.76
N MET A 372 19.27 8.01 -12.42
CA MET A 372 20.23 7.05 -11.84
C MET A 372 20.28 7.24 -10.33
N ALA A 373 19.98 6.18 -9.59
CA ALA A 373 19.98 6.18 -8.13
C ALA A 373 20.96 5.15 -7.58
N THR A 374 21.32 5.29 -6.30
CA THR A 374 22.28 4.42 -5.61
C THR A 374 21.64 3.40 -4.68
N LYS A 375 20.33 3.50 -4.49
CA LYS A 375 19.54 2.59 -3.64
C LYS A 375 18.30 2.10 -4.39
N LYS A 376 17.91 0.85 -4.14
CA LYS A 376 16.67 0.25 -4.63
C LYS A 376 16.08 -0.63 -3.53
N LEU A 377 14.82 -0.38 -3.19
CA LEU A 377 14.03 -1.28 -2.34
C LEU A 377 13.50 -2.43 -3.20
N GLU A 378 13.55 -3.66 -2.68
CA GLU A 378 13.13 -4.87 -3.38
C GLU A 378 12.41 -5.78 -2.40
N ALA A 379 11.18 -6.18 -2.73
CA ALA A 379 10.43 -7.13 -1.90
C ALA A 379 11.02 -8.53 -2.05
N VAL A 380 11.17 -9.24 -0.95
CA VAL A 380 11.70 -10.61 -0.94
C VAL A 380 10.75 -11.61 -0.32
N LEU A 381 9.86 -11.18 0.61
CA LEU A 381 8.87 -12.05 1.21
C LEU A 381 7.64 -11.23 1.60
N THR A 382 6.46 -11.81 1.40
CA THR A 382 5.18 -11.21 1.78
C THR A 382 4.34 -12.21 2.57
N ILE A 383 3.84 -11.76 3.72
CA ILE A 383 2.89 -12.51 4.54
C ILE A 383 1.58 -11.70 4.55
N ARG A 384 0.47 -12.36 4.23
CA ARG A 384 -0.85 -11.75 4.21
C ARG A 384 -1.80 -12.54 5.13
N ALA A 385 -2.33 -11.88 6.18
CA ALA A 385 -3.13 -12.49 7.23
C ALA A 385 -2.47 -13.78 7.78
N GLY A 386 -1.19 -13.69 8.15
CA GLY A 386 -0.40 -14.78 8.71
C GLY A 386 0.01 -15.88 7.73
N ARG A 387 -0.35 -15.77 6.46
CA ARG A 387 0.01 -16.76 5.43
C ARG A 387 1.14 -16.24 4.56
N LEU A 388 2.18 -17.05 4.39
CA LEU A 388 3.22 -16.80 3.39
C LEU A 388 2.59 -16.87 1.99
N VAL A 389 2.62 -15.75 1.26
CA VAL A 389 2.01 -15.63 -0.08
C VAL A 389 3.03 -15.38 -1.18
N PHE A 390 4.20 -14.88 -0.84
CA PHE A 390 5.32 -14.66 -1.76
C PHE A 390 6.64 -14.85 -1.03
N ASP A 391 7.58 -15.54 -1.65
CA ASP A 391 8.95 -15.72 -1.17
C ASP A 391 9.87 -15.85 -2.39
N GLN A 392 10.54 -14.75 -2.74
CA GLN A 392 11.35 -14.65 -3.94
C GLN A 392 12.60 -15.53 -3.87
N ASP A 393 13.23 -15.57 -2.70
CA ASP A 393 14.55 -16.18 -2.53
C ASP A 393 14.49 -17.48 -1.72
N GLY A 394 13.27 -17.97 -1.38
CA GLY A 394 13.10 -19.22 -0.61
C GLY A 394 13.49 -19.10 0.86
N LEU A 395 13.45 -17.88 1.45
CA LEU A 395 13.86 -17.63 2.85
C LEU A 395 13.12 -18.48 3.87
N ALA A 396 11.88 -18.86 3.58
CA ALA A 396 11.03 -19.63 4.47
C ALA A 396 11.20 -21.15 4.31
N PHE A 397 12.04 -21.60 3.39
CA PHE A 397 12.22 -23.02 3.07
C PHE A 397 13.62 -23.50 3.48
N PRO A 398 13.77 -24.79 3.84
CA PRO A 398 15.09 -25.36 4.15
C PRO A 398 15.93 -25.48 2.88
N GLU A 399 17.25 -25.48 3.04
CA GLU A 399 18.18 -25.83 1.95
C GLU A 399 17.86 -27.23 1.41
N TRP A 400 17.85 -27.40 0.09
CA TRP A 400 17.40 -28.63 -0.53
C TRP A 400 18.23 -29.86 -0.13
N GLN A 401 19.51 -29.68 0.23
CA GLN A 401 20.39 -30.77 0.69
C GLN A 401 19.97 -31.31 2.08
N THR A 402 19.26 -30.52 2.89
CA THR A 402 18.87 -30.86 4.27
C THR A 402 17.35 -30.97 4.44
N ALA A 403 16.59 -30.78 3.36
CA ALA A 403 15.13 -30.79 3.38
C ALA A 403 14.50 -32.19 3.63
N GLY A 404 15.30 -33.24 3.59
CA GLY A 404 14.82 -34.64 3.65
C GLY A 404 14.49 -35.22 2.27
N ASP A 405 13.82 -36.35 2.26
CA ASP A 405 13.43 -37.03 1.02
C ASP A 405 12.30 -36.25 0.29
N TYR A 406 12.39 -36.20 -1.02
CA TYR A 406 11.33 -35.60 -1.83
C TYR A 406 10.11 -36.51 -1.86
N GLU A 407 8.96 -36.02 -1.43
CA GLU A 407 7.69 -36.67 -1.69
C GLU A 407 7.34 -36.52 -3.17
N VAL A 408 7.08 -37.61 -3.85
CA VAL A 408 6.58 -37.58 -5.22
C VAL A 408 5.10 -37.13 -5.15
N ILE A 409 4.86 -35.90 -5.58
CA ILE A 409 3.47 -35.41 -5.71
C ILE A 409 2.89 -36.07 -6.98
N PRO A 410 1.84 -36.89 -6.86
CA PRO A 410 1.18 -37.46 -8.04
C PRO A 410 0.71 -36.31 -8.93
N ILE A 411 1.05 -36.38 -10.21
CA ILE A 411 0.50 -35.44 -11.22
C ILE A 411 -1.00 -35.77 -11.32
N PRO A 412 -1.91 -34.80 -11.12
CA PRO A 412 -3.35 -35.04 -11.18
C PRO A 412 -3.81 -35.42 -12.58
#